data_ca85efd42b099a1b34191215a1038aa7
#
_entry.id   ca85efd42b099a1b34191215a1038aa7
#
_cell.length_a   1.000
_cell.length_b   1.000
_cell.length_c   1.000
_cell.angle_alpha   90.00
_cell.angle_beta   90.00
_cell.angle_gamma   90.00
#
_symmetry.space_group_name_H-M   'P 1'
#
loop_
_entity.id
_entity.type
_entity.pdbx_description
1 polymer ?
#
loop_
_entity_poly.entity_id
_entity_poly.type
_entity_poly.pdbx_seq_one_letter_code
_entity_poly.pdbx_strand_id
1 'polypeptide(L)'
;VIRGAAREPEISALQDYLAAMGAKISGAGSDTVTIEGFAASGRAVCRIIPDRIVASTIACAAAAVGGNVEMRGVAPEHFSTVLYFLNQAGCDIISNNRAVRVKSTGRLKAPGEISTQPYPGFPTDAQPVLMAALLRAEGKTVITENIFENRYRHVPELRRLGADIITQGRRAEIW
;
A
#
# COMPACT_ATOMS: atom_id res chain seq x y z
N VAL A 1 20.05 -18.18 6.39
CA VAL A 1 20.02 -16.99 5.51
C VAL A 1 18.84 -17.11 4.56
N ILE A 2 18.02 -16.07 4.46
CA ILE A 2 16.89 -15.94 3.52
C ILE A 2 17.34 -14.97 2.44
N ARG A 3 17.34 -15.41 1.19
CA ARG A 3 17.62 -14.56 0.02
C ARG A 3 16.34 -14.29 -0.74
N GLY A 4 16.21 -13.10 -1.35
CA GLY A 4 14.96 -12.65 -1.95
C GLY A 4 13.90 -12.35 -0.88
N ALA A 5 14.34 -11.90 0.29
CA ALA A 5 13.45 -11.59 1.40
C ALA A 5 12.51 -10.42 1.06
N ALA A 6 11.31 -10.47 1.60
CA ALA A 6 10.37 -9.37 1.56
C ALA A 6 10.96 -8.16 2.32
N ARG A 7 10.71 -6.95 1.81
CA ARG A 7 11.31 -5.70 2.31
C ARG A 7 10.31 -4.80 3.01
N GLU A 8 9.08 -5.26 3.16
CA GLU A 8 7.98 -4.51 3.76
C GLU A 8 8.34 -4.05 5.18
N PRO A 9 7.85 -2.87 5.61
CA PRO A 9 8.12 -2.33 6.94
C PRO A 9 7.80 -3.30 8.08
N GLU A 10 6.80 -4.16 7.87
CA GLU A 10 6.38 -5.21 8.81
C GLU A 10 7.51 -6.22 9.08
N ILE A 11 8.35 -6.52 8.08
CA ILE A 11 9.49 -7.44 8.23
C ILE A 11 10.56 -6.79 9.12
N SER A 12 10.84 -5.50 8.91
CA SER A 12 11.77 -4.75 9.76
C SER A 12 11.27 -4.66 11.20
N ALA A 13 9.99 -4.36 11.39
CA ALA A 13 9.38 -4.30 12.72
C ALA A 13 9.41 -5.67 13.43
N LEU A 14 9.22 -6.78 12.68
CA LEU A 14 9.34 -8.14 13.23
C LEU A 14 10.79 -8.43 13.64
N GLN A 15 11.77 -8.06 12.83
CA GLN A 15 13.20 -8.20 13.18
C GLN A 15 13.51 -7.46 14.49
N ASP A 16 13.08 -6.19 14.60
CA ASP A 16 13.33 -5.37 15.78
C ASP A 16 12.72 -5.99 17.06
N TYR A 17 11.50 -6.51 16.94
CA TYR A 17 10.84 -7.19 18.03
C TYR A 17 11.59 -8.47 18.46
N LEU A 18 11.95 -9.32 17.49
CA LEU A 18 12.67 -10.57 17.79
C LEU A 18 14.08 -10.29 18.32
N ALA A 19 14.75 -9.27 17.79
CA ALA A 19 16.06 -8.84 18.31
C ALA A 19 15.96 -8.35 19.77
N ALA A 20 14.90 -7.60 20.11
CA ALA A 20 14.64 -7.19 21.50
C ALA A 20 14.36 -8.38 22.44
N MET A 21 13.91 -9.53 21.91
CA MET A 21 13.77 -10.78 22.64
C MET A 21 15.08 -11.60 22.73
N GLY A 22 16.18 -11.12 22.14
CA GLY A 22 17.47 -11.76 22.14
C GLY A 22 17.84 -12.55 20.88
N ALA A 23 17.00 -12.51 19.85
CA ALA A 23 17.34 -13.14 18.57
C ALA A 23 18.46 -12.37 17.85
N LYS A 24 19.36 -13.11 17.24
CA LYS A 24 20.39 -12.54 16.36
C LYS A 24 19.89 -12.54 14.92
N ILE A 25 19.28 -11.44 14.50
CA ILE A 25 18.69 -11.24 13.18
C ILE A 25 19.20 -9.92 12.62
N SER A 26 19.51 -9.90 11.33
CA SER A 26 19.95 -8.70 10.60
C SER A 26 19.52 -8.74 9.15
N GLY A 27 19.45 -7.57 8.51
CA GLY A 27 19.20 -7.43 7.07
C GLY A 27 17.73 -7.25 6.69
N ALA A 28 16.77 -7.17 7.63
CA ALA A 28 15.39 -6.84 7.30
C ALA A 28 15.28 -5.47 6.58
N GLY A 29 14.41 -5.37 5.58
CA GLY A 29 14.33 -4.23 4.67
C GLY A 29 15.28 -4.32 3.48
N SER A 30 16.21 -5.31 3.46
CA SER A 30 17.03 -5.66 2.30
C SER A 30 16.53 -6.97 1.65
N ASP A 31 17.19 -7.39 0.58
CA ASP A 31 16.87 -8.66 -0.10
C ASP A 31 17.42 -9.91 0.62
N THR A 32 18.23 -9.72 1.66
CA THR A 32 18.85 -10.80 2.38
C THR A 32 18.72 -10.63 3.89
N VAL A 33 18.08 -11.58 4.55
CA VAL A 33 17.94 -11.63 6.00
C VAL A 33 18.79 -12.77 6.55
N THR A 34 19.62 -12.48 7.55
CA THR A 34 20.44 -13.46 8.26
C THR A 34 19.88 -13.71 9.65
N ILE A 35 19.67 -14.96 10.00
CA ILE A 35 19.21 -15.40 11.32
C ILE A 35 20.24 -16.38 11.86
N GLU A 36 20.85 -16.02 12.99
CA GLU A 36 21.72 -16.90 13.76
C GLU A 36 20.91 -17.47 14.91
N GLY A 37 20.52 -18.61 15.01
CA GLY A 37 19.63 -19.18 16.04
C GLY A 37 19.67 -18.47 17.41
N PHE A 38 18.61 -18.56 18.19
CA PHE A 38 18.56 -17.94 19.50
C PHE A 38 17.83 -18.84 20.52
N ALA A 39 18.22 -18.71 21.79
CA ALA A 39 17.40 -19.17 22.89
C ALA A 39 16.53 -18.00 23.36
N ALA A 40 15.21 -18.10 23.17
CA ALA A 40 14.30 -17.07 23.65
C ALA A 40 14.42 -16.96 25.17
N SER A 41 14.87 -15.83 25.67
CA SER A 41 15.12 -15.64 27.10
C SER A 41 14.52 -14.36 27.67
N GLY A 42 13.84 -13.56 26.84
CA GLY A 42 13.43 -12.22 27.25
C GLY A 42 11.95 -11.92 27.05
N ARG A 43 11.48 -10.93 27.83
CA ARG A 43 10.25 -10.19 27.54
C ARG A 43 10.66 -8.94 26.77
N ALA A 44 10.03 -8.70 25.63
CA ALA A 44 10.22 -7.46 24.87
C ALA A 44 8.91 -6.65 24.90
N VAL A 45 9.06 -5.34 24.98
CA VAL A 45 7.97 -4.39 24.75
C VAL A 45 8.29 -3.70 23.44
N CYS A 46 7.40 -3.82 22.48
CA CYS A 46 7.55 -3.13 21.20
C CYS A 46 6.35 -2.22 20.93
N ARG A 47 6.57 -1.19 20.14
CA ARG A 47 5.52 -0.37 19.57
C ARG A 47 5.21 -0.89 18.18
N ILE A 48 3.97 -1.32 17.97
CA ILE A 48 3.51 -1.73 16.64
C ILE A 48 3.57 -0.53 15.70
N ILE A 49 4.08 -0.75 14.49
CA ILE A 49 4.12 0.28 13.44
C ILE A 49 2.69 0.60 12.96
N PRO A 50 2.43 1.82 12.46
CA PRO A 50 1.14 2.16 11.87
C PRO A 50 0.80 1.27 10.69
N ASP A 51 -0.47 0.87 10.58
CA ASP A 51 -0.98 0.07 9.47
C ASP A 51 -1.07 0.93 8.20
N ARG A 52 -0.17 0.67 7.25
CA ARG A 52 -0.09 1.38 5.97
C ARG A 52 -1.27 1.05 5.04
N ILE A 53 -1.89 -0.12 5.20
CA ILE A 53 -3.02 -0.52 4.34
C ILE A 53 -4.30 0.18 4.80
N VAL A 54 -4.53 0.28 6.11
CA VAL A 54 -5.61 1.11 6.68
C VAL A 54 -5.44 2.56 6.28
N ALA A 55 -4.22 3.12 6.39
CA ALA A 55 -3.92 4.49 5.97
C ALA A 55 -4.20 4.69 4.46
N SER A 56 -3.77 3.75 3.61
CA SER A 56 -4.04 3.77 2.17
C SER A 56 -5.54 3.73 1.88
N THR A 57 -6.29 2.90 2.60
CA THR A 57 -7.75 2.78 2.44
C THR A 57 -8.46 4.10 2.77
N ILE A 58 -8.10 4.74 3.88
CA ILE A 58 -8.68 6.04 4.28
C ILE A 58 -8.31 7.14 3.27
N ALA A 59 -7.04 7.16 2.81
CA ALA A 59 -6.59 8.11 1.79
C ALA A 59 -7.37 7.95 0.48
N CYS A 60 -7.55 6.72 0.00
CA CYS A 60 -8.33 6.40 -1.20
C CYS A 60 -9.83 6.77 -1.03
N ALA A 61 -10.40 6.51 0.13
CA ALA A 61 -11.80 6.90 0.42
C ALA A 61 -11.96 8.43 0.39
N ALA A 62 -11.06 9.17 1.05
CA ALA A 62 -11.07 10.64 1.01
C ALA A 62 -10.91 11.18 -0.42
N ALA A 63 -10.06 10.56 -1.22
CA ALA A 63 -9.88 10.92 -2.62
C ALA A 63 -11.15 10.72 -3.44
N ALA A 64 -11.82 9.57 -3.29
CA ALA A 64 -12.98 9.18 -4.09
C ALA A 64 -14.23 10.02 -3.81
N VAL A 65 -14.50 10.32 -2.52
CA VAL A 65 -15.72 11.05 -2.12
C VAL A 65 -15.52 12.56 -2.08
N GLY A 66 -14.29 13.02 -2.09
CA GLY A 66 -13.93 14.42 -1.86
C GLY A 66 -13.89 14.75 -0.36
N GLY A 67 -13.27 15.86 -0.05
CA GLY A 67 -13.14 16.36 1.32
C GLY A 67 -11.70 16.71 1.68
N ASN A 68 -11.47 16.89 2.99
CA ASN A 68 -10.16 17.22 3.56
C ASN A 68 -9.97 16.41 4.84
N VAL A 69 -9.17 15.35 4.73
CA VAL A 69 -8.93 14.39 5.82
C VAL A 69 -7.47 14.45 6.24
N GLU A 70 -7.24 14.60 7.54
CA GLU A 70 -5.92 14.48 8.15
C GLU A 70 -5.83 13.18 8.95
N MET A 71 -4.90 12.31 8.56
CA MET A 71 -4.56 11.08 9.25
C MET A 71 -3.33 11.33 10.13
N ARG A 72 -3.44 11.09 11.44
CA ARG A 72 -2.34 11.25 12.40
C ARG A 72 -1.85 9.91 12.92
N GLY A 73 -0.59 9.84 13.28
CA GLY A 73 0.04 8.62 13.77
C GLY A 73 0.29 7.59 12.67
N VAL A 74 0.38 8.03 11.43
CA VAL A 74 0.75 7.22 10.25
C VAL A 74 2.24 7.37 9.94
N ALA A 75 2.77 6.48 9.12
CA ALA A 75 4.12 6.53 8.56
C ALA A 75 4.01 6.72 7.03
N PRO A 76 4.05 7.98 6.53
CA PRO A 76 3.80 8.26 5.10
C PRO A 76 4.75 7.54 4.15
N GLU A 77 5.98 7.29 4.59
CA GLU A 77 7.00 6.56 3.86
C GLU A 77 6.59 5.11 3.57
N HIS A 78 5.74 4.50 4.41
CA HIS A 78 5.29 3.13 4.24
C HIS A 78 4.26 2.95 3.12
N PHE A 79 3.60 4.03 2.67
CA PHE A 79 2.61 4.01 1.59
C PHE A 79 2.77 5.17 0.59
N SER A 80 3.98 5.65 0.45
CA SER A 80 4.33 6.79 -0.41
C SER A 80 3.89 6.62 -1.86
N THR A 81 3.93 5.40 -2.40
CA THR A 81 3.48 5.11 -3.77
C THR A 81 1.97 5.28 -3.94
N VAL A 82 1.18 4.97 -2.91
CA VAL A 82 -0.27 5.24 -2.93
C VAL A 82 -0.53 6.75 -2.93
N LEU A 83 0.16 7.48 -2.06
CA LEU A 83 0.08 8.95 -2.01
C LEU A 83 0.50 9.58 -3.34
N TYR A 84 1.55 9.04 -3.97
CA TYR A 84 1.99 9.48 -5.29
C TYR A 84 0.87 9.35 -6.34
N PHE A 85 0.22 8.20 -6.46
CA PHE A 85 -0.85 8.01 -7.45
C PHE A 85 -2.10 8.84 -7.13
N LEU A 86 -2.43 9.05 -5.86
CA LEU A 86 -3.51 9.97 -5.47
C LEU A 86 -3.17 11.42 -5.83
N ASN A 87 -1.93 11.84 -5.68
CA ASN A 87 -1.47 13.15 -6.11
C ASN A 87 -1.55 13.30 -7.64
N GLN A 88 -1.09 12.29 -8.40
CA GLN A 88 -1.26 12.25 -9.87
C GLN A 88 -2.74 12.29 -10.29
N ALA A 89 -3.62 11.70 -9.49
CA ALA A 89 -5.07 11.75 -9.72
C ALA A 89 -5.71 13.11 -9.36
N GLY A 90 -4.92 14.08 -8.88
CA GLY A 90 -5.37 15.45 -8.61
C GLY A 90 -5.71 15.73 -7.15
N CYS A 91 -5.34 14.85 -6.21
CA CYS A 91 -5.43 15.15 -4.79
C CYS A 91 -4.28 16.09 -4.35
N ASP A 92 -4.60 17.03 -3.47
CA ASP A 92 -3.60 17.82 -2.74
C ASP A 92 -3.15 17.01 -1.51
N ILE A 93 -1.87 16.61 -1.51
CA ILE A 93 -1.27 15.77 -0.47
C ILE A 93 -0.22 16.56 0.29
N ILE A 94 -0.42 16.71 1.58
CA ILE A 94 0.56 17.32 2.50
C ILE A 94 0.93 16.28 3.55
N SER A 95 2.22 15.99 3.69
CA SER A 95 2.70 15.02 4.66
C SER A 95 3.87 15.56 5.50
N ASN A 96 3.96 15.06 6.70
CA ASN A 96 5.12 15.18 7.58
C ASN A 96 5.44 13.79 8.15
N ASN A 97 6.43 13.67 9.03
CA ASN A 97 6.92 12.38 9.54
C ASN A 97 5.84 11.50 10.23
N ARG A 98 4.67 12.02 10.60
CA ARG A 98 3.66 11.29 11.39
C ARG A 98 2.21 11.62 11.00
N ALA A 99 2.01 12.41 9.97
CA ALA A 99 0.67 12.77 9.51
C ALA A 99 0.63 12.94 8.01
N VAL A 100 -0.53 12.65 7.43
CA VAL A 100 -0.85 12.91 6.02
C VAL A 100 -2.20 13.60 5.97
N ARG A 101 -2.27 14.68 5.22
CA ARG A 101 -3.50 15.33 4.82
C ARG A 101 -3.78 15.02 3.36
N VAL A 102 -4.96 14.53 3.08
CA VAL A 102 -5.49 14.30 1.73
C VAL A 102 -6.65 15.25 1.52
N LYS A 103 -6.54 16.12 0.53
CA LYS A 103 -7.64 17.00 0.11
C LYS A 103 -8.01 16.67 -1.33
N SER A 104 -9.28 16.45 -1.58
CA SER A 104 -9.82 16.10 -2.89
C SER A 104 -11.15 16.81 -3.14
N THR A 105 -11.44 17.06 -4.40
CA THR A 105 -12.77 17.52 -4.85
C THR A 105 -13.72 16.36 -5.15
N GLY A 106 -13.23 15.12 -5.09
CA GLY A 106 -13.93 13.92 -5.56
C GLY A 106 -13.96 13.76 -7.09
N ARG A 107 -13.36 14.70 -7.81
CA ARG A 107 -13.21 14.63 -9.28
C ARG A 107 -11.76 14.28 -9.59
N LEU A 108 -11.51 12.99 -9.72
CA LEU A 108 -10.19 12.48 -9.99
C LEU A 108 -9.91 12.41 -11.49
N LYS A 109 -8.63 12.43 -11.85
CA LYS A 109 -8.13 12.12 -13.19
C LYS A 109 -7.42 10.77 -13.16
N ALA A 110 -7.48 10.05 -14.27
CA ALA A 110 -6.76 8.80 -14.41
C ALA A 110 -5.24 9.03 -14.31
N PRO A 111 -4.53 8.39 -13.37
CA PRO A 111 -3.08 8.55 -13.22
C PRO A 111 -2.28 7.76 -14.26
N GLY A 112 -2.95 7.09 -15.21
CA GLY A 112 -2.31 6.31 -16.26
C GLY A 112 -2.02 4.87 -15.83
N GLU A 113 -0.79 4.42 -16.03
CA GLU A 113 -0.39 3.04 -15.76
C GLU A 113 0.13 2.86 -14.33
N ILE A 114 -0.37 1.83 -13.65
CA ILE A 114 0.00 1.43 -12.30
C ILE A 114 0.41 -0.04 -12.34
N SER A 115 1.56 -0.37 -11.76
CA SER A 115 2.01 -1.76 -11.65
C SER A 115 2.32 -2.12 -10.21
N THR A 116 1.77 -3.23 -9.72
CA THR A 116 2.14 -3.73 -8.40
C THR A 116 3.57 -4.28 -8.42
N GLN A 117 4.30 -4.00 -7.37
CA GLN A 117 5.70 -4.41 -7.20
C GLN A 117 6.00 -4.68 -5.73
N PRO A 118 7.02 -5.52 -5.43
CA PRO A 118 7.53 -5.64 -4.06
C PRO A 118 7.90 -4.27 -3.48
N TYR A 119 7.77 -4.14 -2.17
CA TYR A 119 8.13 -2.91 -1.47
C TYR A 119 9.58 -2.47 -1.81
N PRO A 120 9.83 -1.17 -2.06
CA PRO A 120 8.95 -0.02 -1.87
C PRO A 120 8.07 0.34 -3.08
N GLY A 121 7.83 -0.58 -4.02
CA GLY A 121 6.92 -0.37 -5.13
C GLY A 121 5.45 -0.29 -4.69
N PHE A 122 4.53 -0.19 -5.68
CA PHE A 122 3.11 -0.09 -5.36
C PHE A 122 2.56 -1.42 -4.80
N PRO A 123 2.02 -1.41 -3.57
CA PRO A 123 1.66 -2.65 -2.89
C PRO A 123 0.38 -3.27 -3.47
N THR A 124 0.41 -4.60 -3.67
CA THR A 124 -0.75 -5.35 -4.16
C THR A 124 -1.97 -5.24 -3.24
N ASP A 125 -1.76 -5.03 -1.93
CA ASP A 125 -2.87 -4.87 -0.96
C ASP A 125 -3.59 -3.53 -1.09
N ALA A 126 -2.94 -2.50 -1.58
CA ALA A 126 -3.56 -1.21 -1.90
C ALA A 126 -4.21 -1.18 -3.29
N GLN A 127 -3.94 -2.17 -4.15
CA GLN A 127 -4.46 -2.23 -5.52
C GLN A 127 -5.99 -2.18 -5.57
N PRO A 128 -6.75 -2.99 -4.80
CA PRO A 128 -8.21 -2.97 -4.86
C PRO A 128 -8.82 -1.66 -4.39
N VAL A 129 -8.25 -1.06 -3.33
CA VAL A 129 -8.79 0.19 -2.77
C VAL A 129 -8.48 1.40 -3.65
N LEU A 130 -7.30 1.44 -4.28
CA LEU A 130 -6.99 2.48 -5.26
C LEU A 130 -7.83 2.30 -6.54
N MET A 131 -8.02 1.05 -7.02
CA MET A 131 -8.92 0.76 -8.13
C MET A 131 -10.32 1.30 -7.84
N ALA A 132 -10.89 1.01 -6.66
CA ALA A 132 -12.21 1.50 -6.27
C ALA A 132 -12.28 3.04 -6.23
N ALA A 133 -11.23 3.71 -5.76
CA ALA A 133 -11.18 5.17 -5.74
C ALA A 133 -11.17 5.78 -7.15
N LEU A 134 -10.57 5.10 -8.12
CA LEU A 134 -10.40 5.58 -9.49
C LEU A 134 -11.58 5.23 -10.43
N LEU A 135 -12.62 4.55 -9.96
CA LEU A 135 -13.77 4.14 -10.80
C LEU A 135 -14.52 5.29 -11.46
N ARG A 136 -14.37 6.50 -10.95
CA ARG A 136 -15.00 7.70 -11.49
C ARG A 136 -13.97 8.74 -11.94
N ALA A 137 -12.72 8.33 -12.10
CA ALA A 137 -11.67 9.20 -12.59
C ALA A 137 -11.86 9.49 -14.09
N GLU A 138 -11.63 10.73 -14.49
CA GLU A 138 -11.68 11.11 -15.90
C GLU A 138 -10.46 10.53 -16.64
N GLY A 139 -10.71 9.75 -17.70
CA GLY A 139 -9.71 9.10 -18.52
C GLY A 139 -9.55 7.62 -18.19
N LYS A 140 -8.50 7.00 -18.74
CA LYS A 140 -8.25 5.57 -18.63
C LYS A 140 -7.13 5.28 -17.64
N THR A 141 -7.37 4.42 -16.66
CA THR A 141 -6.35 3.84 -15.80
C THR A 141 -6.10 2.37 -16.18
N VAL A 142 -4.85 1.98 -16.20
CA VAL A 142 -4.44 0.59 -16.42
C VAL A 142 -3.71 0.10 -15.18
N ILE A 143 -4.15 -1.02 -14.61
CA ILE A 143 -3.47 -1.64 -13.48
C ILE A 143 -2.93 -3.01 -13.89
N THR A 144 -1.64 -3.23 -13.67
CA THR A 144 -0.98 -4.52 -13.92
C THR A 144 -0.59 -5.14 -12.57
N GLU A 145 -1.11 -6.32 -12.29
CA GLU A 145 -0.82 -7.09 -11.07
C GLU A 145 0.35 -8.04 -11.30
N ASN A 146 1.50 -7.75 -10.71
CA ASN A 146 2.72 -8.54 -10.90
C ASN A 146 3.04 -9.47 -9.72
N ILE A 147 2.36 -9.32 -8.59
CA ILE A 147 2.66 -10.08 -7.37
C ILE A 147 1.85 -11.38 -7.33
N PHE A 148 0.52 -11.26 -7.49
CA PHE A 148 -0.38 -12.41 -7.37
C PHE A 148 -1.11 -12.72 -8.67
N GLU A 149 -1.40 -13.98 -8.86
CA GLU A 149 -2.34 -14.46 -9.86
C GLU A 149 -3.77 -14.28 -9.34
N ASN A 150 -4.73 -14.06 -10.25
CA ASN A 150 -6.16 -13.96 -9.91
C ASN A 150 -6.51 -12.91 -8.85
N ARG A 151 -5.77 -11.77 -8.78
CA ARG A 151 -5.99 -10.71 -7.78
C ARG A 151 -7.25 -9.87 -8.05
N TYR A 152 -7.88 -9.99 -9.23
CA TYR A 152 -9.05 -9.20 -9.63
C TYR A 152 -10.40 -9.81 -9.24
N ARG A 153 -10.46 -10.63 -8.18
CA ARG A 153 -11.71 -11.26 -7.70
C ARG A 153 -12.77 -10.26 -7.22
N HIS A 154 -12.40 -9.04 -6.88
CA HIS A 154 -13.29 -7.95 -6.50
C HIS A 154 -13.93 -7.26 -7.71
N VAL A 155 -13.39 -7.39 -8.92
CA VAL A 155 -13.88 -6.71 -10.12
C VAL A 155 -15.32 -7.10 -10.49
N PRO A 156 -15.74 -8.36 -10.43
CA PRO A 156 -17.15 -8.69 -10.66
C PRO A 156 -18.11 -7.92 -9.75
N GLU A 157 -17.75 -7.71 -8.48
CA GLU A 157 -18.59 -6.96 -7.55
C GLU A 157 -18.61 -5.46 -7.85
N LEU A 158 -17.47 -4.90 -8.24
CA LEU A 158 -17.43 -3.50 -8.70
C LEU A 158 -18.25 -3.29 -9.97
N ARG A 159 -18.24 -4.23 -10.91
CA ARG A 159 -19.10 -4.19 -12.10
C ARG A 159 -20.59 -4.25 -11.76
N ARG A 160 -20.99 -5.02 -10.73
CA ARG A 160 -22.38 -5.02 -10.24
C ARG A 160 -22.82 -3.66 -9.69
N LEU A 161 -21.87 -2.86 -9.21
CA LEU A 161 -22.09 -1.47 -8.78
C LEU A 161 -22.01 -0.46 -9.94
N GLY A 162 -21.83 -0.93 -11.18
CA GLY A 162 -21.82 -0.09 -12.38
C GLY A 162 -20.43 0.34 -12.86
N ALA A 163 -19.35 -0.25 -12.33
CA ALA A 163 -18.00 0.08 -12.77
C ALA A 163 -17.70 -0.47 -14.17
N ASP A 164 -17.08 0.37 -15.01
CA ASP A 164 -16.56 -0.04 -16.31
C ASP A 164 -15.12 -0.49 -16.18
N ILE A 165 -14.90 -1.80 -16.08
CA ILE A 165 -13.58 -2.42 -15.92
C ILE A 165 -13.48 -3.60 -16.87
N ILE A 166 -12.40 -3.69 -17.63
CA ILE A 166 -12.04 -4.87 -18.43
C ILE A 166 -10.82 -5.52 -17.81
N THR A 167 -10.87 -6.85 -17.59
CA THR A 167 -9.74 -7.61 -17.08
C THR A 167 -9.27 -8.64 -18.09
N GLN A 168 -7.96 -8.71 -18.30
CA GLN A 168 -7.30 -9.71 -19.15
C GLN A 168 -6.01 -10.20 -18.47
N GLY A 169 -6.03 -11.42 -17.96
CA GLY A 169 -4.91 -11.98 -17.20
C GLY A 169 -4.54 -11.10 -16.00
N ARG A 170 -3.32 -10.57 -16.02
CA ARG A 170 -2.77 -9.70 -14.96
C ARG A 170 -3.08 -8.22 -15.15
N ARG A 171 -3.86 -7.85 -16.16
CA ARG A 171 -4.15 -6.46 -16.52
C ARG A 171 -5.62 -6.15 -16.30
N ALA A 172 -5.89 -4.99 -15.71
CA ALA A 172 -7.23 -4.39 -15.61
C ALA A 172 -7.21 -2.99 -16.21
N GLU A 173 -8.21 -2.67 -17.01
CA GLU A 173 -8.44 -1.36 -17.59
C GLU A 173 -9.73 -0.79 -17.01
N ILE A 174 -9.72 0.48 -16.61
CA ILE A 174 -10.79 1.20 -15.91
C ILE A 174 -11.07 2.48 -16.69
N TRP A 175 -12.36 2.79 -16.97
CA TRP A 175 -12.83 4.02 -17.59
C TRP A 175 -13.79 4.80 -16.73
#